data_bdb0e5e277026cd064d6f4c837f234a5
#
_entry.id   bdb0e5e277026cd064d6f4c837f234a5
#
_cell.length_a   1.000
_cell.length_b   1.000
_cell.length_c   1.000
_cell.angle_alpha   90.00
_cell.angle_beta   90.00
_cell.angle_gamma   90.00
#
_symmetry.space_group_name_H-M   'P 1'
#
loop_
_entity.id
_entity.type
_entity.pdbx_description
1 polymer ?
#
loop_
_entity_poly.entity_id
_entity_poly.type
_entity_poly.pdbx_seq_one_letter_code
_entity_poly.pdbx_strand_id
1 'polypeptide(L)'
;MQDSDKVDQITPKISTLTIVLAFLSFLFVVLACLLMYFYHMAVWTLTVNFQIIYFVWILLFALAGGLLIIILSGIAIRKEKNGNKLVLIPPFLVVGLAIFSMSFGLFEKFAYERHYTFSVEKWAVASSDERSVYLDSFLEQYDLYTFNDEMIVVTLGEPDEKRTIELLTDPVQFGGYSYVYDLGFVRDYMDPSFFEITTDQSGVVSYYHIYST
;
A
#
# COMPACT_ATOMS: atom_id res chain seq x y z
N MET A 1 -55.24 -52.88 8.14
CA MET A 1 -53.89 -53.32 7.82
C MET A 1 -53.21 -52.07 7.25
N GLN A 2 -52.60 -51.34 8.17
CA GLN A 2 -51.96 -50.01 7.83
C GLN A 2 -50.50 -50.30 7.60
N ASP A 3 -50.12 -50.21 6.31
CA ASP A 3 -48.73 -50.27 5.92
C ASP A 3 -48.12 -48.90 6.23
N SER A 4 -47.36 -48.82 7.31
CA SER A 4 -46.62 -47.63 7.67
C SER A 4 -45.35 -47.57 6.78
N ASP A 5 -45.44 -46.82 5.70
CA ASP A 5 -44.28 -46.41 4.92
C ASP A 5 -43.22 -45.79 5.84
N LYS A 6 -42.21 -46.58 6.16
CA LYS A 6 -40.96 -46.10 6.73
C LYS A 6 -40.28 -45.22 5.68
N VAL A 7 -40.55 -43.93 5.74
CA VAL A 7 -39.69 -42.94 5.11
C VAL A 7 -38.36 -42.99 5.86
N ASP A 8 -37.43 -43.82 5.38
CA ASP A 8 -36.03 -43.75 5.77
C ASP A 8 -35.52 -42.40 5.38
N GLN A 9 -35.50 -41.47 6.31
CA GLN A 9 -34.79 -40.22 6.18
C GLN A 9 -33.30 -40.55 6.00
N ILE A 10 -32.86 -40.59 4.73
CA ILE A 10 -31.46 -40.69 4.36
C ILE A 10 -30.80 -39.37 4.74
N THR A 11 -30.40 -39.25 5.99
CA THR A 11 -29.52 -38.14 6.40
C THR A 11 -28.20 -38.34 5.67
N PRO A 12 -27.78 -37.38 4.85
CA PRO A 12 -26.54 -37.51 4.13
C PRO A 12 -25.38 -37.60 5.11
N LYS A 13 -24.72 -38.75 5.16
CA LYS A 13 -23.59 -39.00 6.05
C LYS A 13 -22.40 -38.19 5.48
N ILE A 14 -22.13 -37.03 6.10
CA ILE A 14 -21.01 -36.18 5.73
C ILE A 14 -19.72 -36.97 6.00
N SER A 15 -18.86 -37.12 5.00
CA SER A 15 -17.61 -37.84 5.18
C SER A 15 -16.63 -37.04 6.05
N THR A 16 -15.83 -37.77 6.83
CA THR A 16 -14.78 -37.18 7.66
C THR A 16 -13.83 -36.33 6.80
N LEU A 17 -13.57 -36.73 5.55
CA LEU A 17 -12.73 -35.99 4.59
C LEU A 17 -13.35 -34.64 4.25
N THR A 18 -14.68 -34.58 4.05
CA THR A 18 -15.38 -33.29 3.78
C THR A 18 -15.25 -32.31 4.96
N ILE A 19 -15.40 -32.86 6.20
CA ILE A 19 -15.23 -32.02 7.41
C ILE A 19 -13.79 -31.48 7.52
N VAL A 20 -12.79 -32.32 7.30
CA VAL A 20 -11.37 -31.93 7.34
C VAL A 20 -11.07 -30.86 6.28
N LEU A 21 -11.56 -31.04 5.05
CA LEU A 21 -11.37 -30.06 3.97
C LEU A 21 -12.06 -28.72 4.27
N ALA A 22 -13.27 -28.74 4.83
CA ALA A 22 -13.98 -27.54 5.25
C ALA A 22 -13.22 -26.81 6.35
N PHE A 23 -12.68 -27.54 7.33
CA PHE A 23 -11.88 -26.96 8.41
C PHE A 23 -10.57 -26.34 7.88
N LEU A 24 -9.84 -27.05 7.02
CA LEU A 24 -8.61 -26.54 6.39
C LEU A 24 -8.89 -25.29 5.55
N SER A 25 -9.98 -25.27 4.80
CA SER A 25 -10.40 -24.11 4.00
C SER A 25 -10.73 -22.92 4.89
N PHE A 26 -11.44 -23.15 6.00
CA PHE A 26 -11.74 -22.10 6.98
C PHE A 26 -10.45 -21.53 7.59
N LEU A 27 -9.54 -22.40 8.02
CA LEU A 27 -8.26 -21.98 8.59
C LEU A 27 -7.45 -21.16 7.59
N PHE A 28 -7.44 -21.57 6.31
CA PHE A 28 -6.77 -20.85 5.25
C PHE A 28 -7.36 -19.44 5.02
N VAL A 29 -8.70 -19.32 5.01
CA VAL A 29 -9.39 -18.04 4.90
C VAL A 29 -9.02 -17.10 6.06
N VAL A 30 -9.05 -17.62 7.30
CA VAL A 30 -8.66 -16.83 8.48
C VAL A 30 -7.21 -16.35 8.37
N LEU A 31 -6.30 -17.22 7.95
CA LEU A 31 -4.90 -16.86 7.77
C LEU A 31 -4.70 -15.83 6.65
N ALA A 32 -5.40 -15.96 5.53
CA ALA A 32 -5.39 -14.99 4.45
C ALA A 32 -5.92 -13.62 4.91
N CYS A 33 -7.01 -13.58 5.68
CA CYS A 33 -7.54 -12.34 6.26
C CYS A 33 -6.56 -11.68 7.23
N LEU A 34 -5.87 -12.47 8.07
CA LEU A 34 -4.84 -11.95 8.98
C LEU A 34 -3.65 -11.36 8.21
N LEU A 35 -3.17 -12.06 7.19
CA LEU A 35 -2.08 -11.57 6.34
C LEU A 35 -2.48 -10.27 5.63
N MET A 36 -3.72 -10.15 5.15
CA MET A 36 -4.25 -8.92 4.56
C MET A 36 -4.35 -7.78 5.57
N TYR A 37 -4.82 -8.07 6.79
CA TYR A 37 -4.86 -7.09 7.86
C TYR A 37 -3.45 -6.55 8.18
N PHE A 38 -2.48 -7.45 8.33
CA PHE A 38 -1.08 -7.05 8.55
C PHE A 38 -0.49 -6.29 7.36
N TYR A 39 -0.85 -6.67 6.14
CA TYR A 39 -0.47 -5.92 4.94
C TYR A 39 -1.04 -4.50 4.97
N HIS A 40 -2.33 -4.36 5.27
CA HIS A 40 -2.98 -3.05 5.38
C HIS A 40 -2.30 -2.16 6.44
N MET A 41 -1.98 -2.72 7.61
CA MET A 41 -1.22 -2.00 8.63
C MET A 41 0.21 -1.67 8.18
N ALA A 42 0.86 -2.56 7.44
CA ALA A 42 2.23 -2.38 6.96
C ALA A 42 2.34 -1.38 5.80
N VAL A 43 1.30 -1.24 4.97
CA VAL A 43 1.26 -0.24 3.87
C VAL A 43 1.49 1.17 4.38
N TRP A 44 1.04 1.47 5.60
CA TRP A 44 1.21 2.77 6.22
C TRP A 44 2.59 3.00 6.86
N THR A 45 3.41 1.95 7.00
CA THR A 45 4.69 1.99 7.75
C THR A 45 5.90 1.57 6.94
N LEU A 46 5.71 0.92 5.78
CA LEU A 46 6.81 0.37 4.99
C LEU A 46 7.09 1.19 3.72
N THR A 47 8.34 1.22 3.31
CA THR A 47 8.73 1.79 2.01
C THR A 47 8.08 1.03 0.84
N VAL A 48 7.86 1.71 -0.28
CA VAL A 48 7.16 1.18 -1.47
C VAL A 48 7.72 -0.17 -1.93
N ASN A 49 9.03 -0.37 -1.87
CA ASN A 49 9.68 -1.62 -2.27
C ASN A 49 9.28 -2.81 -1.37
N PHE A 50 9.20 -2.60 -0.05
CA PHE A 50 8.75 -3.63 0.88
C PHE A 50 7.28 -3.96 0.72
N GLN A 51 6.44 -2.97 0.40
CA GLN A 51 5.02 -3.18 0.13
C GLN A 51 4.81 -4.12 -1.06
N ILE A 52 5.53 -3.92 -2.17
CA ILE A 52 5.44 -4.77 -3.37
C ILE A 52 5.88 -6.20 -3.05
N ILE A 53 7.00 -6.38 -2.36
CA ILE A 53 7.51 -7.70 -1.97
C ILE A 53 6.50 -8.43 -1.10
N TYR A 54 5.94 -7.75 -0.09
CA TYR A 54 4.96 -8.34 0.82
C TYR A 54 3.67 -8.74 0.10
N PHE A 55 3.19 -7.88 -0.82
CA PHE A 55 2.02 -8.15 -1.67
C PHE A 55 2.25 -9.39 -2.55
N VAL A 56 3.41 -9.51 -3.20
CA VAL A 56 3.75 -10.67 -4.04
C VAL A 56 3.75 -11.95 -3.21
N TRP A 57 4.30 -11.96 -1.99
CA TRP A 57 4.29 -13.11 -1.10
C TRP A 57 2.88 -13.53 -0.68
N ILE A 58 2.01 -12.58 -0.32
CA ILE A 58 0.59 -12.84 0.01
C ILE A 58 -0.12 -13.46 -1.19
N LEU A 59 0.12 -12.93 -2.39
CA LEU A 59 -0.45 -13.42 -3.62
C LEU A 59 -0.02 -14.88 -3.91
N LEU A 60 1.28 -15.15 -3.84
CA LEU A 60 1.82 -16.50 -4.04
C LEU A 60 1.26 -17.49 -3.02
N PHE A 61 1.15 -17.09 -1.76
CA PHE A 61 0.55 -17.89 -0.71
C PHE A 61 -0.93 -18.20 -1.00
N ALA A 62 -1.72 -17.18 -1.39
CA ALA A 62 -3.14 -17.34 -1.71
C ALA A 62 -3.35 -18.26 -2.93
N LEU A 63 -2.53 -18.10 -3.98
CA LEU A 63 -2.59 -18.95 -5.17
C LEU A 63 -2.19 -20.40 -4.88
N ALA A 64 -1.08 -20.62 -4.18
CA ALA A 64 -0.61 -21.97 -3.85
C ALA A 64 -1.58 -22.71 -2.93
N GLY A 65 -2.07 -22.04 -1.88
CA GLY A 65 -3.05 -22.60 -0.95
C GLY A 65 -4.40 -22.86 -1.61
N GLY A 66 -4.89 -21.95 -2.43
CA GLY A 66 -6.12 -22.13 -3.21
C GLY A 66 -6.02 -23.32 -4.16
N LEU A 67 -4.91 -23.45 -4.90
CA LEU A 67 -4.66 -24.58 -5.81
C LEU A 67 -4.64 -25.91 -5.05
N LEU A 68 -3.95 -25.97 -3.91
CA LEU A 68 -3.89 -27.16 -3.07
C LEU A 68 -5.30 -27.59 -2.61
N ILE A 69 -6.13 -26.65 -2.16
CA ILE A 69 -7.50 -26.93 -1.71
C ILE A 69 -8.36 -27.42 -2.88
N ILE A 70 -8.22 -26.86 -4.09
CA ILE A 70 -8.92 -27.30 -5.30
C ILE A 70 -8.54 -28.76 -5.62
N ILE A 71 -7.24 -29.08 -5.61
CA ILE A 71 -6.74 -30.44 -5.89
C ILE A 71 -7.30 -31.43 -4.86
N LEU A 72 -7.20 -31.12 -3.57
CA LEU A 72 -7.71 -31.99 -2.50
C LEU A 72 -9.23 -32.19 -2.59
N SER A 73 -9.98 -31.14 -2.92
CA SER A 73 -11.42 -31.21 -3.14
C SER A 73 -11.78 -32.08 -4.35
N GLY A 74 -11.01 -31.99 -5.45
CA GLY A 74 -11.18 -32.84 -6.63
C GLY A 74 -10.92 -34.33 -6.33
N ILE A 75 -9.92 -34.64 -5.49
CA ILE A 75 -9.64 -35.99 -5.02
C ILE A 75 -10.78 -36.50 -4.13
N ALA A 76 -11.31 -35.67 -3.24
CA ALA A 76 -12.41 -36.00 -2.36
C ALA A 76 -13.69 -36.36 -3.14
N ILE A 77 -14.03 -35.54 -4.15
CA ILE A 77 -15.20 -35.78 -5.03
C ILE A 77 -15.09 -37.12 -5.77
N ARG A 78 -13.86 -37.43 -6.28
CA ARG A 78 -13.64 -38.71 -6.97
C ARG A 78 -13.79 -39.94 -6.07
N LYS A 79 -13.52 -39.81 -4.77
CA LYS A 79 -13.65 -40.88 -3.79
C LYS A 79 -15.08 -41.06 -3.30
N GLU A 80 -15.91 -40.04 -3.29
CA GLU A 80 -17.29 -40.10 -2.87
C GLU A 80 -18.18 -40.53 -4.06
N LYS A 81 -18.68 -41.78 -4.01
CA LYS A 81 -19.57 -42.35 -5.05
C LYS A 81 -20.88 -41.55 -5.25
N ASN A 82 -21.28 -40.71 -4.31
CA ASN A 82 -22.52 -39.91 -4.36
C ASN A 82 -22.30 -38.41 -4.69
N GLY A 83 -21.11 -38.02 -5.04
CA GLY A 83 -20.81 -36.67 -5.63
C GLY A 83 -21.39 -35.51 -4.83
N ASN A 84 -21.15 -35.44 -3.52
CA ASN A 84 -21.63 -34.30 -2.73
C ASN A 84 -21.00 -32.98 -3.17
N LYS A 85 -21.76 -32.18 -3.96
CA LYS A 85 -21.32 -30.91 -4.52
C LYS A 85 -20.96 -29.84 -3.46
N LEU A 86 -21.40 -30.05 -2.21
CA LEU A 86 -21.02 -29.17 -1.08
C LEU A 86 -19.52 -29.13 -0.83
N VAL A 87 -18.76 -30.15 -1.23
CA VAL A 87 -17.29 -30.19 -1.12
C VAL A 87 -16.61 -29.12 -2.02
N LEU A 88 -17.31 -28.60 -3.02
CA LEU A 88 -16.78 -27.54 -3.91
C LEU A 88 -16.90 -26.12 -3.33
N ILE A 89 -17.78 -25.89 -2.37
CA ILE A 89 -18.02 -24.55 -1.82
C ILE A 89 -16.75 -23.95 -1.18
N PRO A 90 -16.00 -24.65 -0.31
CA PRO A 90 -14.81 -24.09 0.29
C PRO A 90 -13.74 -23.63 -0.71
N PRO A 91 -13.36 -24.41 -1.74
CA PRO A 91 -12.36 -23.95 -2.72
C PRO A 91 -12.82 -22.75 -3.54
N PHE A 92 -14.12 -22.66 -3.89
CA PHE A 92 -14.64 -21.48 -4.58
C PHE A 92 -14.60 -20.23 -3.70
N LEU A 93 -14.89 -20.36 -2.40
CA LEU A 93 -14.76 -19.26 -1.45
C LEU A 93 -13.31 -18.77 -1.33
N VAL A 94 -12.34 -19.70 -1.28
CA VAL A 94 -10.91 -19.34 -1.20
C VAL A 94 -10.46 -18.61 -2.45
N VAL A 95 -10.83 -19.12 -3.64
CA VAL A 95 -10.50 -18.47 -4.91
C VAL A 95 -11.17 -17.09 -5.01
N GLY A 96 -12.45 -16.98 -4.64
CA GLY A 96 -13.17 -15.71 -4.62
C GLY A 96 -12.52 -14.68 -3.69
N LEU A 97 -12.11 -15.12 -2.49
CA LEU A 97 -11.40 -14.29 -1.53
C LEU A 97 -10.02 -13.85 -2.05
N ALA A 98 -9.27 -14.74 -2.70
CA ALA A 98 -7.99 -14.39 -3.29
C ALA A 98 -8.15 -13.34 -4.39
N ILE A 99 -9.14 -13.51 -5.29
CA ILE A 99 -9.44 -12.53 -6.35
C ILE A 99 -9.87 -11.19 -5.73
N PHE A 100 -10.75 -11.21 -4.73
CA PHE A 100 -11.19 -10.00 -4.03
C PHE A 100 -10.02 -9.28 -3.37
N SER A 101 -9.14 -10.00 -2.68
CA SER A 101 -7.95 -9.48 -2.04
C SER A 101 -7.00 -8.81 -3.02
N MET A 102 -6.78 -9.44 -4.19
CA MET A 102 -5.96 -8.86 -5.25
C MET A 102 -6.58 -7.58 -5.81
N SER A 103 -7.89 -7.60 -6.08
CA SER A 103 -8.60 -6.44 -6.60
C SER A 103 -8.59 -5.28 -5.60
N PHE A 104 -8.76 -5.59 -4.32
CA PHE A 104 -8.72 -4.59 -3.25
C PHE A 104 -7.32 -3.97 -3.08
N GLY A 105 -6.25 -4.79 -3.08
CA GLY A 105 -4.88 -4.29 -2.99
C GLY A 105 -4.50 -3.41 -4.20
N LEU A 106 -4.92 -3.77 -5.42
CA LEU A 106 -4.75 -2.94 -6.61
C LEU A 106 -5.53 -1.62 -6.49
N PHE A 107 -6.77 -1.70 -6.02
CA PHE A 107 -7.60 -0.49 -5.83
C PHE A 107 -6.99 0.44 -4.78
N GLU A 108 -6.52 -0.08 -3.64
CA GLU A 108 -5.82 0.72 -2.62
C GLU A 108 -4.55 1.35 -3.18
N LYS A 109 -3.75 0.61 -3.98
CA LYS A 109 -2.57 1.16 -4.63
C LYS A 109 -2.91 2.32 -5.56
N PHE A 110 -3.92 2.16 -6.44
CA PHE A 110 -4.35 3.25 -7.33
C PHE A 110 -4.95 4.44 -6.57
N ALA A 111 -5.70 4.16 -5.49
CA ALA A 111 -6.25 5.22 -4.64
C ALA A 111 -5.12 5.97 -3.93
N TYR A 112 -4.13 5.26 -3.42
CA TYR A 112 -2.94 5.83 -2.78
C TYR A 112 -2.16 6.68 -3.77
N GLU A 113 -1.75 6.14 -4.93
CA GLU A 113 -1.01 6.88 -5.96
C GLU A 113 -1.78 8.14 -6.38
N ARG A 114 -3.09 8.04 -6.64
CA ARG A 114 -3.92 9.18 -7.01
C ARG A 114 -4.04 10.23 -5.89
N HIS A 115 -4.08 9.80 -4.63
CA HIS A 115 -4.22 10.71 -3.49
C HIS A 115 -2.90 11.42 -3.19
N TYR A 116 -1.78 10.70 -3.23
CA TYR A 116 -0.46 11.18 -2.85
C TYR A 116 0.43 11.64 -4.01
N THR A 117 -0.07 11.60 -5.26
CA THR A 117 0.62 12.23 -6.38
C THR A 117 0.62 13.74 -6.20
N PHE A 118 1.81 14.34 -6.28
CA PHE A 118 1.99 15.78 -6.21
C PHE A 118 1.21 16.50 -7.31
N SER A 119 0.57 17.60 -6.94
CA SER A 119 0.15 18.66 -7.85
C SER A 119 0.27 19.99 -7.13
N VAL A 120 0.51 21.07 -7.88
CA VAL A 120 0.65 22.43 -7.35
C VAL A 120 -0.58 22.82 -6.51
N GLU A 121 -1.79 22.47 -6.97
CA GLU A 121 -3.05 22.78 -6.28
C GLU A 121 -3.18 22.04 -4.95
N LYS A 122 -2.76 20.76 -4.89
CA LYS A 122 -2.79 19.99 -3.65
C LYS A 122 -1.76 20.50 -2.65
N TRP A 123 -0.55 20.78 -3.13
CA TRP A 123 0.52 21.32 -2.30
C TRP A 123 0.14 22.67 -1.68
N ALA A 124 -0.47 23.55 -2.46
CA ALA A 124 -0.85 24.90 -2.03
C ALA A 124 -1.88 24.92 -0.88
N VAL A 125 -2.72 23.89 -0.77
CA VAL A 125 -3.74 23.78 0.30
C VAL A 125 -3.36 22.80 1.39
N ALA A 126 -2.24 22.09 1.24
CA ALA A 126 -1.78 21.08 2.17
C ALA A 126 -1.26 21.71 3.47
N SER A 127 -1.59 21.09 4.60
CA SER A 127 -0.90 21.34 5.86
C SER A 127 0.57 20.85 5.80
N SER A 128 1.41 21.32 6.74
CA SER A 128 2.81 20.88 6.79
C SER A 128 2.94 19.35 6.79
N ASP A 129 2.17 18.65 7.61
CA ASP A 129 2.20 17.18 7.68
C ASP A 129 1.77 16.51 6.37
N GLU A 130 0.84 17.11 5.61
CA GLU A 130 0.40 16.60 4.31
C GLU A 130 1.44 16.85 3.22
N ARG A 131 2.19 17.95 3.28
CA ARG A 131 3.27 18.26 2.32
C ARG A 131 4.34 17.18 2.31
N SER A 132 4.68 16.61 3.47
CA SER A 132 5.66 15.52 3.57
C SER A 132 5.29 14.32 2.71
N VAL A 133 4.00 14.05 2.54
CA VAL A 133 3.50 12.90 1.77
C VAL A 133 3.59 13.14 0.26
N TYR A 134 3.50 14.40 -0.18
CA TYR A 134 3.61 14.75 -1.60
C TYR A 134 5.06 14.89 -2.08
N LEU A 135 6.01 15.04 -1.15
CA LEU A 135 7.39 15.37 -1.47
C LEU A 135 8.08 14.32 -2.34
N ASP A 136 7.93 13.03 -2.01
CA ASP A 136 8.53 11.95 -2.80
C ASP A 136 8.05 11.99 -4.26
N SER A 137 6.73 12.13 -4.45
CA SER A 137 6.13 12.24 -5.78
C SER A 137 6.54 13.53 -6.51
N PHE A 138 6.78 14.61 -5.79
CA PHE A 138 7.33 15.85 -6.35
C PHE A 138 8.75 15.63 -6.88
N LEU A 139 9.63 15.03 -6.07
CA LEU A 139 11.02 14.75 -6.45
C LEU A 139 11.13 13.72 -7.59
N GLU A 140 10.14 12.84 -7.75
CA GLU A 140 10.06 11.93 -8.89
C GLU A 140 9.62 12.61 -10.18
N GLN A 141 8.77 13.64 -10.09
CA GLN A 141 8.21 14.34 -11.24
C GLN A 141 9.10 15.44 -11.77
N TYR A 142 9.91 16.07 -10.92
CA TYR A 142 10.70 17.26 -11.24
C TYR A 142 12.18 17.06 -10.93
N ASP A 143 13.01 17.43 -11.89
CA ASP A 143 14.44 17.59 -11.65
C ASP A 143 14.69 18.99 -11.09
N LEU A 144 14.84 19.10 -9.79
CA LEU A 144 15.02 20.36 -9.08
C LEU A 144 16.25 21.15 -9.53
N TYR A 145 17.30 20.50 -10.01
CA TYR A 145 18.50 21.19 -10.51
C TYR A 145 18.24 21.98 -11.79
N THR A 146 17.07 21.83 -12.41
CA THR A 146 16.63 22.65 -13.54
C THR A 146 15.79 23.85 -13.12
N PHE A 147 15.44 23.96 -11.83
CA PHE A 147 14.59 25.03 -11.31
C PHE A 147 15.40 26.29 -11.05
N ASN A 148 14.73 27.42 -11.22
CA ASN A 148 15.17 28.71 -10.75
C ASN A 148 14.23 29.24 -9.64
N ASP A 149 14.59 30.39 -9.05
CA ASP A 149 13.84 31.06 -7.99
C ASP A 149 12.33 31.20 -8.33
N GLU A 150 12.01 31.60 -9.56
CA GLU A 150 10.64 31.78 -10.00
C GLU A 150 9.89 30.42 -10.08
N MET A 151 10.54 29.39 -10.62
CA MET A 151 9.95 28.05 -10.73
C MET A 151 9.69 27.42 -9.38
N ILE A 152 10.56 27.65 -8.38
CA ILE A 152 10.36 27.18 -7.02
C ILE A 152 9.05 27.76 -6.47
N VAL A 153 8.87 29.08 -6.53
CA VAL A 153 7.70 29.76 -5.98
C VAL A 153 6.43 29.43 -6.79
N VAL A 154 6.51 29.32 -8.11
CA VAL A 154 5.35 28.93 -8.94
C VAL A 154 4.89 27.50 -8.65
N THR A 155 5.82 26.59 -8.35
CA THR A 155 5.51 25.17 -8.16
C THR A 155 5.16 24.81 -6.73
N LEU A 156 5.89 25.34 -5.74
CA LEU A 156 5.72 25.03 -4.32
C LEU A 156 5.04 26.15 -3.52
N GLY A 157 4.74 27.29 -4.16
CA GLY A 157 4.20 28.46 -3.48
C GLY A 157 5.26 29.22 -2.68
N GLU A 158 4.80 30.21 -1.91
CA GLU A 158 5.69 30.94 -1.01
C GLU A 158 6.27 30.02 0.06
N PRO A 159 7.59 30.07 0.31
CA PRO A 159 8.23 29.29 1.34
C PRO A 159 7.80 29.77 2.74
N ASP A 160 7.82 28.88 3.71
CA ASP A 160 7.58 29.23 5.11
C ASP A 160 8.70 30.14 5.65
N GLU A 161 9.94 29.97 5.14
CA GLU A 161 11.06 30.85 5.41
C GLU A 161 11.93 31.00 4.16
N LYS A 162 12.37 32.25 3.89
CA LYS A 162 13.34 32.57 2.85
C LYS A 162 14.54 33.25 3.47
N ARG A 163 15.73 32.66 3.30
CA ARG A 163 16.99 33.18 3.83
C ARG A 163 17.93 33.59 2.71
N THR A 164 18.64 34.68 2.92
CA THR A 164 19.77 35.06 2.05
C THR A 164 21.00 34.28 2.50
N ILE A 165 21.71 33.68 1.55
CA ILE A 165 22.97 32.99 1.81
C ILE A 165 24.12 33.97 1.64
N GLU A 166 24.80 34.27 2.75
CA GLU A 166 26.00 35.06 2.77
C GLU A 166 27.25 34.18 2.67
N LEU A 167 28.08 34.37 1.67
CA LEU A 167 29.35 33.69 1.57
C LEU A 167 30.34 34.36 2.55
N LEU A 168 31.00 33.52 3.37
CA LEU A 168 32.03 33.96 4.31
C LEU A 168 33.31 34.40 3.54
N THR A 169 33.19 35.42 2.75
CA THR A 169 34.30 36.03 2.00
C THR A 169 34.47 37.49 2.46
N ASP A 170 35.62 38.05 2.26
CA ASP A 170 35.88 39.47 2.54
C ASP A 170 36.13 40.20 1.22
N PRO A 171 35.22 41.00 0.65
CA PRO A 171 33.91 41.34 1.27
C PRO A 171 32.87 40.21 1.20
N VAL A 172 31.93 40.20 2.15
CA VAL A 172 30.78 39.26 2.17
C VAL A 172 30.04 39.34 0.84
N GLN A 173 29.93 38.20 0.18
CA GLN A 173 29.22 38.10 -1.09
C GLN A 173 27.89 37.35 -0.88
N PHE A 174 26.87 37.78 -1.61
CA PHE A 174 25.61 37.11 -1.66
C PHE A 174 25.71 35.80 -2.46
N GLY A 175 25.33 34.68 -1.88
CA GLY A 175 25.47 33.36 -2.46
C GLY A 175 24.21 32.76 -3.04
N GLY A 176 23.08 33.47 -3.04
CA GLY A 176 21.77 32.99 -3.46
C GLY A 176 20.76 33.03 -2.33
N TYR A 177 19.68 32.22 -2.46
CA TYR A 177 18.62 32.10 -1.48
C TYR A 177 18.47 30.68 -1.00
N SER A 178 18.01 30.52 0.25
CA SER A 178 17.48 29.27 0.80
C SER A 178 15.98 29.43 0.97
N TYR A 179 15.21 28.50 0.40
CA TYR A 179 13.76 28.38 0.48
C TYR A 179 13.44 27.20 1.39
N VAL A 180 12.80 27.47 2.52
CA VAL A 180 12.49 26.45 3.52
C VAL A 180 10.99 26.23 3.57
N TYR A 181 10.57 24.97 3.44
CA TYR A 181 9.20 24.51 3.53
C TYR A 181 9.05 23.58 4.73
N ASP A 182 8.14 23.89 5.61
CA ASP A 182 7.80 23.05 6.75
C ASP A 182 7.03 21.80 6.27
N LEU A 183 7.52 20.62 6.65
CA LEU A 183 6.94 19.32 6.34
C LEU A 183 6.22 18.70 7.54
N GLY A 184 6.15 19.41 8.66
CA GLY A 184 5.59 18.87 9.89
C GLY A 184 6.35 17.65 10.41
N PHE A 185 5.63 16.72 11.01
CA PHE A 185 6.21 15.48 11.53
C PHE A 185 6.22 14.41 10.44
N VAL A 186 7.38 14.21 9.81
CA VAL A 186 7.58 13.10 8.85
C VAL A 186 7.63 11.78 9.64
N ARG A 187 7.00 10.72 9.12
CA ARG A 187 6.77 9.43 9.80
C ARG A 187 8.00 8.80 10.48
N ASP A 188 9.18 9.04 9.96
CA ASP A 188 10.43 8.42 10.46
C ASP A 188 11.20 9.32 11.43
N TYR A 189 10.71 10.55 11.67
CA TYR A 189 11.36 11.52 12.54
C TYR A 189 10.42 11.92 13.69
N MET A 190 10.95 11.96 14.90
CA MET A 190 10.21 12.44 16.09
C MET A 190 10.11 13.97 16.13
N ASP A 191 10.97 14.66 15.38
CA ASP A 191 11.09 16.10 15.32
C ASP A 191 10.50 16.66 14.02
N PRO A 192 10.09 17.94 13.99
CA PRO A 192 9.64 18.62 12.79
C PRO A 192 10.70 18.56 11.68
N SER A 193 10.28 18.27 10.47
CA SER A 193 11.15 18.15 9.31
C SER A 193 10.92 19.30 8.34
N PHE A 194 11.95 19.64 7.63
CA PHE A 194 11.97 20.77 6.69
C PHE A 194 12.58 20.34 5.37
N PHE A 195 12.02 20.86 4.29
CA PHE A 195 12.57 20.73 2.95
C PHE A 195 13.20 22.05 2.56
N GLU A 196 14.52 22.06 2.39
CA GLU A 196 15.30 23.23 2.04
C GLU A 196 15.84 23.11 0.63
N ILE A 197 15.61 24.16 -0.17
CA ILE A 197 16.12 24.31 -1.53
C ILE A 197 17.02 25.53 -1.57
N THR A 198 18.23 25.34 -1.98
CA THR A 198 19.25 26.41 -2.06
C THR A 198 19.54 26.76 -3.51
N THR A 199 19.48 28.04 -3.86
CA THR A 199 19.88 28.54 -5.17
C THR A 199 21.25 29.21 -5.11
N ASP A 200 21.94 29.23 -6.24
CA ASP A 200 23.19 29.95 -6.41
C ASP A 200 22.98 31.45 -6.75
N GLN A 201 24.06 32.17 -7.02
CA GLN A 201 24.00 33.58 -7.40
C GLN A 201 23.26 33.89 -8.70
N SER A 202 23.10 32.89 -9.57
CA SER A 202 22.30 33.00 -10.80
C SER A 202 20.82 32.70 -10.59
N GLY A 203 20.44 32.31 -9.36
CA GLY A 203 19.07 31.93 -8.99
C GLY A 203 18.69 30.50 -9.39
N VAL A 204 19.67 29.66 -9.79
CA VAL A 204 19.44 28.26 -10.15
C VAL A 204 19.68 27.38 -8.94
N VAL A 205 18.84 26.31 -8.76
CA VAL A 205 19.00 25.37 -7.66
C VAL A 205 20.37 24.70 -7.72
N SER A 206 21.12 24.85 -6.64
CA SER A 206 22.44 24.25 -6.46
C SER A 206 22.44 23.06 -5.53
N TYR A 207 21.49 23.04 -4.58
CA TYR A 207 21.39 21.99 -3.58
C TYR A 207 19.97 21.94 -2.98
N TYR A 208 19.56 20.75 -2.56
CA TYR A 208 18.36 20.58 -1.72
C TYR A 208 18.54 19.45 -0.74
N HIS A 209 17.87 19.50 0.40
CA HIS A 209 17.89 18.43 1.39
C HIS A 209 16.67 18.50 2.31
N ILE A 210 16.42 17.38 2.99
CA ILE A 210 15.43 17.25 4.05
C ILE A 210 16.19 17.10 5.35
N TYR A 211 15.84 17.89 6.35
CA TYR A 211 16.44 17.78 7.68
C TYR A 211 15.38 17.89 8.77
N SER A 212 15.70 17.40 9.98
CA SER A 212 14.92 17.57 11.20
C SER A 212 15.75 18.30 12.23
N THR A 213 15.09 19.06 13.11
CA THR A 213 15.75 19.88 14.17
C THR A 213 15.75 19.17 15.49
#